data_6f69eacedc32f1d270f5a6c8b6fdd168
#
_entry.id   6f69eacedc32f1d270f5a6c8b6fdd168
#
_cell.length_a   1.000
_cell.length_b   1.000
_cell.length_c   1.000
_cell.angle_alpha   90.00
_cell.angle_beta   90.00
_cell.angle_gamma   90.00
#
_symmetry.space_group_name_H-M   'P 1'
#
loop_
_entity.id
_entity.type
_entity.pdbx_description
1 polymer ?
#
loop_
_entity_poly.entity_id
_entity_poly.type
_entity_poly.pdbx_seq_one_letter_code
_entity_poly.pdbx_strand_id
1 'polypeptide(L)'
;MDERLLSEKKNDEDRLNEYTLRPKFLNQYIGQKNIKENLNIFIKAAKIRNEVLDHCLIYGPPGLGKTTLATIISNEMGVNIKYISGPAIEKAGDLAAILSTLEPGDVLFIDEIHRISRSIEEILYSAMEDFYLDIIIGKGEESRTVRIDLPPFTLVGATTRAGALTAPLRDRFGVHCRLEFYDIDELKKIINRSSKIYNFDIDKYSCYQIAKRSRGTPRIANRLLKRIRDYAQVQNNGKINEELTINSLNALQIDESGLDNIDYKILECLVKRYSGRPVGLETIAISIGEESITIEDLYEPYLVKEGYIERTPRGRRATKKAFEHLGEEYMDK
;
A
#
# COMPACT_ATOMS: atom_id res chain seq x y z
N MET A 1 -17.97 -15.02 5.80
CA MET A 1 -18.02 -13.93 4.82
C MET A 1 -16.81 -13.06 5.13
N ASP A 2 -16.02 -12.70 4.15
CA ASP A 2 -14.71 -12.07 4.38
C ASP A 2 -14.92 -10.64 4.91
N GLU A 3 -14.79 -10.46 6.21
CA GLU A 3 -15.14 -9.24 6.95
C GLU A 3 -14.27 -8.02 6.61
N ARG A 4 -13.30 -8.15 5.66
CA ARG A 4 -12.28 -7.13 5.38
C ARG A 4 -12.15 -6.76 3.90
N LEU A 5 -13.27 -6.66 3.18
CA LEU A 5 -13.24 -6.30 1.74
C LEU A 5 -12.62 -4.93 1.47
N LEU A 6 -12.82 -3.96 2.34
CA LEU A 6 -12.28 -2.62 2.23
C LEU A 6 -10.96 -2.43 3.00
N SER A 7 -10.43 -3.51 3.60
CA SER A 7 -9.12 -3.47 4.25
C SER A 7 -8.01 -3.21 3.23
N GLU A 8 -7.14 -2.30 3.54
CA GLU A 8 -5.94 -2.02 2.73
C GLU A 8 -4.82 -3.05 2.95
N LYS A 9 -4.95 -3.95 3.96
CA LYS A 9 -4.00 -5.05 4.19
C LYS A 9 -4.16 -6.16 3.15
N LYS A 10 -3.03 -6.77 2.79
CA LYS A 10 -2.93 -7.84 1.82
C LYS A 10 -3.37 -9.16 2.45
N ASN A 11 -4.30 -9.88 1.81
CA ASN A 11 -4.66 -11.25 2.17
C ASN A 11 -4.08 -12.27 1.15
N ASP A 12 -4.17 -13.58 1.43
CA ASP A 12 -3.55 -14.59 0.57
C ASP A 12 -4.23 -14.71 -0.81
N GLU A 13 -5.52 -14.40 -0.92
CA GLU A 13 -6.19 -14.31 -2.21
C GLU A 13 -5.71 -13.16 -3.09
N ASP A 14 -5.30 -12.04 -2.47
CA ASP A 14 -4.73 -10.91 -3.20
C ASP A 14 -3.42 -11.29 -3.86
N ARG A 15 -2.62 -12.16 -3.25
CA ARG A 15 -1.31 -12.58 -3.79
C ARG A 15 -1.44 -13.25 -5.17
N LEU A 16 -2.38 -14.17 -5.33
CA LEU A 16 -2.58 -14.90 -6.60
C LEU A 16 -3.18 -14.01 -7.71
N ASN A 17 -4.15 -13.16 -7.36
CA ASN A 17 -4.84 -12.29 -8.31
C ASN A 17 -4.02 -11.05 -8.71
N GLU A 18 -3.26 -10.49 -7.77
CA GLU A 18 -2.42 -9.31 -8.03
C GLU A 18 -1.37 -9.59 -9.10
N TYR A 19 -0.78 -10.78 -9.18
CA TYR A 19 0.21 -11.10 -10.21
C TYR A 19 -0.35 -10.95 -11.62
N THR A 20 -1.59 -11.37 -11.85
CA THR A 20 -2.24 -11.30 -13.16
C THR A 20 -2.66 -9.87 -13.52
N LEU A 21 -3.13 -9.09 -12.53
CA LEU A 21 -3.65 -7.75 -12.74
C LEU A 21 -2.57 -6.66 -12.73
N ARG A 22 -1.36 -6.94 -12.24
CA ARG A 22 -0.31 -5.93 -12.14
C ARG A 22 0.16 -5.46 -13.51
N PRO A 23 0.29 -4.14 -13.72
CA PRO A 23 1.00 -3.61 -14.88
C PRO A 23 2.49 -4.01 -14.81
N LYS A 24 3.05 -4.37 -15.94
CA LYS A 24 4.45 -4.80 -16.06
C LYS A 24 5.39 -3.65 -16.43
N PHE A 25 4.89 -2.61 -17.10
CA PHE A 25 5.64 -1.48 -17.62
C PHE A 25 4.97 -0.14 -17.28
N LEU A 26 5.74 0.96 -17.30
CA LEU A 26 5.27 2.31 -17.00
C LEU A 26 4.10 2.76 -17.89
N ASN A 27 4.08 2.35 -19.15
CA ASN A 27 3.00 2.69 -20.08
C ASN A 27 1.65 2.07 -19.71
N GLN A 28 1.67 0.95 -18.98
CA GLN A 28 0.48 0.26 -18.46
C GLN A 28 0.05 0.78 -17.07
N TYR A 29 0.94 1.51 -16.38
CA TYR A 29 0.70 2.02 -15.04
C TYR A 29 -0.18 3.26 -15.11
N ILE A 30 -1.40 3.17 -14.57
CA ILE A 30 -2.41 4.24 -14.56
C ILE A 30 -2.16 5.12 -13.33
N GLY A 31 -2.37 6.42 -13.48
CA GLY A 31 -2.18 7.41 -12.41
C GLY A 31 -0.73 7.78 -12.13
N GLN A 32 -0.51 8.46 -11.01
CA GLN A 32 0.82 8.85 -10.50
C GLN A 32 1.68 9.57 -11.56
N LYS A 33 1.12 10.50 -12.30
CA LYS A 33 1.71 11.10 -13.51
C LYS A 33 3.14 11.62 -13.28
N ASN A 34 3.34 12.44 -12.26
CA ASN A 34 4.65 13.04 -11.97
C ASN A 34 5.72 11.99 -11.65
N ILE A 35 5.35 10.94 -10.90
CA ILE A 35 6.26 9.83 -10.57
C ILE A 35 6.65 9.09 -11.85
N LYS A 36 5.68 8.80 -12.72
CA LYS A 36 5.94 8.12 -14.00
C LYS A 36 6.88 8.90 -14.90
N GLU A 37 6.66 10.20 -15.04
CA GLU A 37 7.48 11.08 -15.88
C GLU A 37 8.92 11.12 -15.38
N ASN A 38 9.12 11.31 -14.07
CA ASN A 38 10.44 11.33 -13.45
C ASN A 38 11.15 9.98 -13.55
N LEU A 39 10.48 8.87 -13.20
CA LEU A 39 11.06 7.53 -13.29
C LEU A 39 11.45 7.18 -14.74
N ASN A 40 10.62 7.55 -15.73
CA ASN A 40 10.96 7.33 -17.13
C ASN A 40 12.26 8.06 -17.55
N ILE A 41 12.47 9.27 -17.04
CA ILE A 41 13.71 10.04 -17.28
C ILE A 41 14.89 9.34 -16.59
N PHE A 42 14.77 9.01 -15.30
CA PHE A 42 15.86 8.43 -14.51
C PHE A 42 16.28 7.06 -15.06
N ILE A 43 15.32 6.20 -15.38
CA ILE A 43 15.56 4.88 -15.98
C ILE A 43 16.26 5.01 -17.33
N LYS A 44 15.81 5.91 -18.22
CA LYS A 44 16.45 6.14 -19.51
C LYS A 44 17.88 6.67 -19.35
N ALA A 45 18.10 7.60 -18.43
CA ALA A 45 19.41 8.16 -18.17
C ALA A 45 20.37 7.09 -17.63
N ALA A 46 19.96 6.25 -16.68
CA ALA A 46 20.75 5.14 -16.16
C ALA A 46 21.14 4.16 -17.28
N LYS A 47 20.19 3.80 -18.15
CA LYS A 47 20.44 2.94 -19.32
C LYS A 47 21.43 3.55 -20.32
N ILE A 48 21.33 4.85 -20.60
CA ILE A 48 22.27 5.53 -21.53
C ILE A 48 23.69 5.50 -20.97
N ARG A 49 23.85 5.67 -19.66
CA ARG A 49 25.16 5.63 -18.99
C ARG A 49 25.65 4.22 -18.68
N ASN A 50 24.81 3.20 -18.91
CA ASN A 50 25.05 1.81 -18.51
C ASN A 50 25.37 1.67 -17.01
N GLU A 51 24.58 2.38 -16.20
CA GLU A 51 24.67 2.40 -14.73
C GLU A 51 23.43 1.76 -14.11
N VAL A 52 23.52 1.38 -12.83
CA VAL A 52 22.35 1.01 -12.02
C VAL A 52 21.50 2.25 -11.77
N LEU A 53 20.19 2.06 -11.55
CA LEU A 53 19.33 3.15 -11.13
C LEU A 53 19.67 3.53 -9.67
N ASP A 54 19.60 4.81 -9.35
CA ASP A 54 19.70 5.27 -7.96
C ASP A 54 18.68 4.54 -7.06
N HIS A 55 19.05 4.37 -5.79
CA HIS A 55 18.16 3.75 -4.82
C HIS A 55 16.85 4.52 -4.69
N CYS A 56 15.72 3.79 -4.65
CA CYS A 56 14.38 4.38 -4.69
C CYS A 56 13.62 4.13 -3.38
N LEU A 57 13.07 5.17 -2.78
CA LEU A 57 12.13 5.07 -1.67
C LEU A 57 10.71 5.31 -2.15
N ILE A 58 9.86 4.28 -2.09
CA ILE A 58 8.45 4.35 -2.47
C ILE A 58 7.61 4.38 -1.18
N TYR A 59 6.88 5.46 -0.96
CA TYR A 59 6.10 5.60 0.26
C TYR A 59 4.69 6.16 0.01
N GLY A 60 3.80 5.87 0.94
CA GLY A 60 2.39 6.29 0.88
C GLY A 60 1.47 5.24 1.49
N PRO A 61 0.16 5.52 1.58
CA PRO A 61 -0.84 4.62 2.11
C PRO A 61 -0.76 3.21 1.54
N PRO A 62 -1.27 2.19 2.25
CA PRO A 62 -1.32 0.83 1.73
C PRO A 62 -2.27 0.74 0.51
N GLY A 63 -2.10 -0.27 -0.34
CA GLY A 63 -2.98 -0.51 -1.49
C GLY A 63 -2.77 0.35 -2.73
N LEU A 64 -1.82 1.30 -2.71
CA LEU A 64 -1.55 2.22 -3.83
C LEU A 64 -0.59 1.68 -4.91
N GLY A 65 -0.01 0.49 -4.71
CA GLY A 65 0.83 -0.14 -5.72
C GLY A 65 2.35 0.03 -5.54
N LYS A 66 2.86 0.20 -4.30
CA LYS A 66 4.31 0.30 -4.02
C LYS A 66 5.10 -0.88 -4.60
N THR A 67 4.69 -2.10 -4.29
CA THR A 67 5.30 -3.32 -4.83
C THR A 67 5.18 -3.42 -6.36
N THR A 68 4.06 -2.94 -6.92
CA THR A 68 3.87 -2.90 -8.38
C THR A 68 4.87 -1.96 -9.05
N LEU A 69 5.09 -0.79 -8.47
CA LEU A 69 6.05 0.17 -9.00
C LEU A 69 7.49 -0.36 -8.95
N ALA A 70 7.87 -1.08 -7.87
CA ALA A 70 9.15 -1.75 -7.78
C ALA A 70 9.35 -2.80 -8.89
N THR A 71 8.30 -3.61 -9.16
CA THR A 71 8.32 -4.58 -10.27
C THR A 71 8.46 -3.88 -11.63
N ILE A 72 7.78 -2.75 -11.82
CA ILE A 72 7.89 -1.95 -13.05
C ILE A 72 9.31 -1.43 -13.23
N ILE A 73 9.94 -0.91 -12.17
CA ILE A 73 11.32 -0.43 -12.22
C ILE A 73 12.26 -1.53 -12.72
N SER A 74 12.19 -2.73 -12.15
CA SER A 74 13.05 -3.84 -12.59
C SER A 74 12.79 -4.25 -14.04
N ASN A 75 11.51 -4.34 -14.45
CA ASN A 75 11.15 -4.67 -15.83
C ASN A 75 11.61 -3.60 -16.82
N GLU A 76 11.45 -2.32 -16.48
CA GLU A 76 11.93 -1.21 -17.32
C GLU A 76 13.46 -1.18 -17.40
N MET A 77 14.16 -1.50 -16.31
CA MET A 77 15.63 -1.65 -16.33
C MET A 77 16.08 -2.90 -17.11
N GLY A 78 15.25 -3.95 -17.17
CA GLY A 78 15.56 -5.23 -17.80
C GLY A 78 16.41 -6.14 -16.91
N VAL A 79 16.24 -6.05 -15.57
CA VAL A 79 17.00 -6.79 -14.56
C VAL A 79 16.08 -7.60 -13.65
N ASN A 80 16.66 -8.53 -12.89
CA ASN A 80 15.90 -9.31 -11.94
C ASN A 80 15.51 -8.48 -10.70
N ILE A 81 14.47 -8.95 -9.99
CA ILE A 81 14.05 -8.36 -8.72
C ILE A 81 13.96 -9.43 -7.64
N LYS A 82 14.56 -9.16 -6.49
CA LYS A 82 14.42 -9.98 -5.28
C LYS A 82 13.53 -9.27 -4.28
N TYR A 83 12.57 -10.01 -3.73
CA TYR A 83 11.58 -9.49 -2.79
C TYR A 83 11.86 -9.98 -1.39
N ILE A 84 11.89 -9.07 -0.44
CA ILE A 84 11.92 -9.38 0.98
C ILE A 84 11.02 -8.43 1.76
N SER A 85 10.55 -8.89 2.91
CA SER A 85 9.83 -8.05 3.87
C SER A 85 10.81 -7.59 4.95
N GLY A 86 10.75 -6.32 5.37
CA GLY A 86 11.57 -5.79 6.46
C GLY A 86 11.54 -6.66 7.72
N PRO A 87 10.37 -7.09 8.22
CA PRO A 87 10.27 -8.02 9.36
C PRO A 87 10.96 -9.38 9.19
N ALA A 88 11.21 -9.82 7.96
CA ALA A 88 11.90 -11.10 7.71
C ALA A 88 13.43 -10.99 7.82
N ILE A 89 13.97 -9.77 7.95
CA ILE A 89 15.39 -9.53 8.17
C ILE A 89 15.59 -9.32 9.68
N GLU A 90 15.92 -10.40 10.39
CA GLU A 90 16.08 -10.36 11.85
C GLU A 90 17.50 -10.00 12.29
N LYS A 91 18.50 -10.36 11.50
CA LYS A 91 19.93 -10.20 11.81
C LYS A 91 20.77 -9.87 10.57
N ALA A 92 21.96 -9.34 10.81
CA ALA A 92 22.93 -8.98 9.78
C ALA A 92 23.21 -10.10 8.76
N GLY A 93 23.29 -11.35 9.24
CA GLY A 93 23.53 -12.50 8.39
C GLY A 93 22.42 -12.78 7.37
N ASP A 94 21.17 -12.47 7.72
CA ASP A 94 20.03 -12.64 6.79
C ASP A 94 20.14 -11.66 5.63
N LEU A 95 20.45 -10.39 5.93
CA LEU A 95 20.67 -9.37 4.92
C LEU A 95 21.87 -9.69 4.03
N ALA A 96 22.98 -10.11 4.65
CA ALA A 96 24.20 -10.49 3.93
C ALA A 96 23.95 -11.67 2.98
N ALA A 97 23.24 -12.70 3.43
CA ALA A 97 22.88 -13.85 2.59
C ALA A 97 22.06 -13.42 1.35
N ILE A 98 21.17 -12.46 1.52
CA ILE A 98 20.36 -11.95 0.39
C ILE A 98 21.21 -11.13 -0.57
N LEU A 99 21.98 -10.16 -0.04
CA LEU A 99 22.82 -9.27 -0.84
C LEU A 99 23.91 -10.02 -1.62
N SER A 100 24.50 -11.07 -1.04
CA SER A 100 25.51 -11.92 -1.71
C SER A 100 24.96 -12.75 -2.87
N THR A 101 23.63 -12.85 -3.00
CA THR A 101 22.99 -13.56 -4.12
C THR A 101 22.53 -12.62 -5.26
N LEU A 102 22.79 -11.31 -5.15
CA LEU A 102 22.48 -10.37 -6.21
C LEU A 102 23.46 -10.47 -7.37
N GLU A 103 22.96 -10.25 -8.57
CA GLU A 103 23.75 -10.08 -9.78
C GLU A 103 23.90 -8.59 -10.12
N PRO A 104 24.92 -8.20 -10.93
CA PRO A 104 25.08 -6.80 -11.32
C PRO A 104 23.81 -6.23 -11.97
N GLY A 105 23.33 -5.11 -11.41
CA GLY A 105 22.12 -4.44 -11.88
C GLY A 105 20.82 -4.88 -11.23
N ASP A 106 20.79 -5.98 -10.47
CA ASP A 106 19.58 -6.49 -9.81
C ASP A 106 18.90 -5.43 -8.93
N VAL A 107 17.59 -5.57 -8.81
CA VAL A 107 16.78 -4.79 -7.85
C VAL A 107 16.54 -5.61 -6.59
N LEU A 108 16.90 -5.07 -5.44
CA LEU A 108 16.46 -5.58 -4.13
C LEU A 108 15.26 -4.76 -3.67
N PHE A 109 14.09 -5.39 -3.53
CA PHE A 109 12.90 -4.76 -2.99
C PHE A 109 12.69 -5.17 -1.53
N ILE A 110 12.67 -4.17 -0.63
CA ILE A 110 12.35 -4.37 0.79
C ILE A 110 10.99 -3.73 1.10
N ASP A 111 9.98 -4.57 1.33
CA ASP A 111 8.66 -4.09 1.77
C ASP A 111 8.66 -3.81 3.28
N GLU A 112 7.91 -2.79 3.72
CA GLU A 112 7.87 -2.34 5.11
C GLU A 112 9.29 -2.07 5.69
N ILE A 113 10.14 -1.42 4.90
CA ILE A 113 11.56 -1.17 5.24
C ILE A 113 11.73 -0.45 6.59
N HIS A 114 10.72 0.31 7.05
CA HIS A 114 10.73 0.97 8.35
C HIS A 114 10.69 -0.01 9.56
N ARG A 115 10.52 -1.30 9.30
CA ARG A 115 10.48 -2.35 10.34
C ARG A 115 11.81 -3.09 10.52
N ILE A 116 12.83 -2.76 9.77
CA ILE A 116 14.18 -3.27 10.01
C ILE A 116 14.78 -2.62 11.27
N SER A 117 15.66 -3.35 11.96
CA SER A 117 16.33 -2.83 13.15
C SER A 117 17.42 -1.82 12.77
N ARG A 118 17.79 -0.93 13.70
CA ARG A 118 18.85 0.06 13.47
C ARG A 118 20.20 -0.58 13.10
N SER A 119 20.54 -1.70 13.71
CA SER A 119 21.78 -2.44 13.38
C SER A 119 21.80 -2.96 11.96
N ILE A 120 20.64 -3.29 11.40
CA ILE A 120 20.51 -3.70 9.99
C ILE A 120 20.52 -2.47 9.07
N GLU A 121 19.92 -1.35 9.48
CA GLU A 121 20.02 -0.10 8.73
C GLU A 121 21.49 0.34 8.52
N GLU A 122 22.32 0.24 9.57
CA GLU A 122 23.76 0.61 9.50
C GLU A 122 24.53 -0.24 8.48
N ILE A 123 24.20 -1.52 8.36
CA ILE A 123 24.79 -2.40 7.35
C ILE A 123 24.32 -2.00 5.94
N LEU A 124 23.05 -1.60 5.79
CA LEU A 124 22.53 -1.11 4.52
C LEU A 124 23.26 0.16 4.04
N TYR A 125 23.73 1.00 4.95
CA TYR A 125 24.42 2.23 4.54
C TYR A 125 25.64 1.94 3.66
N SER A 126 26.55 1.07 4.11
CA SER A 126 27.73 0.69 3.33
C SER A 126 27.37 -0.07 2.06
N ALA A 127 26.34 -0.93 2.13
CA ALA A 127 25.86 -1.65 0.96
C ALA A 127 25.28 -0.73 -0.12
N MET A 128 24.63 0.37 0.26
CA MET A 128 24.04 1.35 -0.67
C MET A 128 25.07 2.32 -1.24
N GLU A 129 26.03 2.77 -0.44
CA GLU A 129 26.99 3.80 -0.87
C GLU A 129 28.18 3.19 -1.62
N ASP A 130 28.76 2.13 -1.06
CA ASP A 130 30.06 1.62 -1.47
C ASP A 130 30.00 0.17 -2.00
N PHE A 131 28.83 -0.45 -2.05
CA PHE A 131 28.62 -1.82 -2.51
C PHE A 131 29.50 -2.86 -1.80
N TYR A 132 29.61 -2.75 -0.48
CA TYR A 132 30.23 -3.77 0.35
C TYR A 132 29.48 -3.99 1.67
N LEU A 133 29.78 -5.11 2.32
CA LEU A 133 29.30 -5.44 3.67
C LEU A 133 30.50 -5.76 4.57
N ASP A 134 30.51 -5.20 5.76
CA ASP A 134 31.40 -5.62 6.83
C ASP A 134 30.64 -6.53 7.80
N ILE A 135 31.03 -7.82 7.88
CA ILE A 135 30.41 -8.83 8.72
C ILE A 135 31.37 -9.24 9.82
N ILE A 136 30.89 -9.23 11.07
CA ILE A 136 31.64 -9.72 12.20
C ILE A 136 31.47 -11.22 12.31
N ILE A 137 32.54 -12.00 12.16
CA ILE A 137 32.58 -13.46 12.31
C ILE A 137 33.34 -13.81 13.60
N GLY A 138 32.80 -14.74 14.39
CA GLY A 138 33.36 -15.16 15.69
C GLY A 138 32.65 -14.49 16.88
N LYS A 139 33.12 -14.82 18.09
CA LYS A 139 32.61 -14.24 19.34
C LYS A 139 33.77 -13.86 20.24
N GLY A 140 33.61 -12.77 21.00
CA GLY A 140 34.61 -12.29 21.96
C GLY A 140 35.91 -11.83 21.28
N GLU A 141 37.08 -12.18 21.88
CA GLU A 141 38.40 -11.77 21.41
C GLU A 141 38.82 -12.39 20.06
N GLU A 142 38.14 -13.45 19.60
CA GLU A 142 38.38 -14.09 18.30
C GLU A 142 37.50 -13.46 17.18
N SER A 143 36.73 -12.44 17.47
CA SER A 143 35.91 -11.80 16.47
C SER A 143 36.76 -11.06 15.44
N ARG A 144 36.47 -11.24 14.16
CA ARG A 144 37.11 -10.50 13.05
C ARG A 144 36.05 -9.98 12.09
N THR A 145 36.32 -8.81 11.56
CA THR A 145 35.49 -8.23 10.50
C THR A 145 35.95 -8.77 9.16
N VAL A 146 35.02 -9.29 8.38
CA VAL A 146 35.23 -9.75 6.99
C VAL A 146 34.45 -8.85 6.08
N ARG A 147 35.12 -8.23 5.11
CA ARG A 147 34.49 -7.44 4.05
C ARG A 147 34.08 -8.33 2.90
N ILE A 148 32.83 -8.16 2.47
CA ILE A 148 32.25 -8.84 1.30
C ILE A 148 31.89 -7.77 0.28
N ASP A 149 32.51 -7.79 -0.89
CA ASP A 149 32.17 -6.91 -2.00
C ASP A 149 30.84 -7.37 -2.63
N LEU A 150 29.99 -6.41 -2.95
CA LEU A 150 28.68 -6.63 -3.58
C LEU A 150 28.71 -6.10 -5.03
N PRO A 151 27.98 -6.76 -5.92
CA PRO A 151 27.75 -6.18 -7.25
C PRO A 151 26.93 -4.87 -7.12
N PRO A 152 27.09 -3.89 -8.02
CA PRO A 152 26.22 -2.74 -8.07
C PRO A 152 24.76 -3.16 -8.24
N PHE A 153 23.86 -2.67 -7.39
CA PHE A 153 22.43 -3.01 -7.36
C PHE A 153 21.59 -1.78 -7.06
N THR A 154 20.29 -1.87 -7.33
CA THR A 154 19.33 -0.84 -6.92
C THR A 154 18.50 -1.33 -5.73
N LEU A 155 18.56 -0.62 -4.60
CA LEU A 155 17.64 -0.84 -3.50
C LEU A 155 16.34 -0.07 -3.75
N VAL A 156 15.20 -0.77 -3.70
CA VAL A 156 13.87 -0.16 -3.70
C VAL A 156 13.22 -0.44 -2.34
N GLY A 157 13.21 0.56 -1.47
CA GLY A 157 12.53 0.50 -0.18
C GLY A 157 11.07 0.91 -0.30
N ALA A 158 10.15 0.14 0.30
CA ALA A 158 8.75 0.52 0.38
C ALA A 158 8.30 0.69 1.84
N THR A 159 7.51 1.72 2.12
CA THR A 159 7.00 1.98 3.46
C THR A 159 5.65 2.70 3.45
N THR A 160 4.83 2.42 4.45
CA THR A 160 3.64 3.23 4.77
C THR A 160 3.98 4.40 5.71
N ARG A 161 5.12 4.34 6.40
CA ARG A 161 5.53 5.27 7.46
C ARG A 161 6.92 5.84 7.17
N ALA A 162 7.04 6.72 6.16
CA ALA A 162 8.33 7.30 5.77
C ALA A 162 9.03 8.07 6.93
N GLY A 163 8.26 8.67 7.84
CA GLY A 163 8.79 9.34 9.02
C GLY A 163 9.37 8.41 10.10
N ALA A 164 9.13 7.08 10.00
CA ALA A 164 9.70 6.09 10.91
C ALA A 164 11.12 5.64 10.49
N LEU A 165 11.55 5.96 9.26
CA LEU A 165 12.93 5.74 8.81
C LEU A 165 13.87 6.74 9.47
N THR A 166 15.09 6.29 9.78
CA THR A 166 16.13 7.21 10.22
C THR A 166 16.51 8.19 9.11
N ALA A 167 16.90 9.41 9.47
CA ALA A 167 17.34 10.39 8.48
C ALA A 167 18.51 9.87 7.62
N PRO A 168 19.57 9.23 8.21
CA PRO A 168 20.66 8.68 7.42
C PRO A 168 20.24 7.66 6.38
N LEU A 169 19.29 6.76 6.69
CA LEU A 169 18.80 5.80 5.70
C LEU A 169 17.99 6.50 4.60
N ARG A 170 17.13 7.41 5.00
CA ARG A 170 16.27 8.12 4.04
C ARG A 170 17.07 8.96 3.04
N ASP A 171 18.13 9.62 3.51
CA ASP A 171 18.94 10.52 2.69
C ASP A 171 19.82 9.76 1.67
N ARG A 172 19.98 8.44 1.82
CA ARG A 172 20.66 7.56 0.86
C ARG A 172 19.81 7.14 -0.33
N PHE A 173 18.50 7.40 -0.28
CA PHE A 173 17.65 7.19 -1.44
C PHE A 173 17.69 8.43 -2.35
N GLY A 174 18.26 8.28 -3.54
CA GLY A 174 18.33 9.35 -4.54
C GLY A 174 16.98 9.66 -5.19
N VAL A 175 16.06 8.67 -5.22
CA VAL A 175 14.75 8.81 -5.83
C VAL A 175 13.64 8.60 -4.80
N HIS A 176 12.78 9.61 -4.62
CA HIS A 176 11.64 9.57 -3.70
C HIS A 176 10.32 9.53 -4.48
N CYS A 177 9.54 8.45 -4.31
CA CYS A 177 8.24 8.25 -4.95
C CYS A 177 7.13 8.26 -3.89
N ARG A 178 6.49 9.42 -3.68
CA ARG A 178 5.32 9.54 -2.81
C ARG A 178 4.07 9.17 -3.58
N LEU A 179 3.49 8.00 -3.32
CA LEU A 179 2.23 7.59 -3.93
C LEU A 179 1.04 8.31 -3.28
N GLU A 180 0.13 8.78 -4.12
CA GLU A 180 -1.08 9.48 -3.71
C GLU A 180 -2.32 8.63 -4.01
N PHE A 181 -3.43 8.94 -3.34
CA PHE A 181 -4.70 8.31 -3.66
C PHE A 181 -5.10 8.60 -5.10
N TYR A 182 -5.67 7.59 -5.74
CA TYR A 182 -6.17 7.69 -7.10
C TYR A 182 -7.51 8.43 -7.14
N ASP A 183 -7.71 9.20 -8.18
CA ASP A 183 -9.02 9.78 -8.47
C ASP A 183 -10.00 8.74 -9.06
N ILE A 184 -11.27 9.12 -9.14
CA ILE A 184 -12.33 8.23 -9.64
C ILE A 184 -12.08 7.82 -11.09
N ASP A 185 -11.59 8.74 -11.94
CA ASP A 185 -11.36 8.44 -13.36
C ASP A 185 -10.16 7.51 -13.57
N GLU A 186 -9.14 7.65 -12.77
CA GLU A 186 -8.01 6.72 -12.74
C GLU A 186 -8.45 5.33 -12.30
N LEU A 187 -9.25 5.23 -11.22
CA LEU A 187 -9.81 3.95 -10.74
C LEU A 187 -10.74 3.30 -11.76
N LYS A 188 -11.59 4.06 -12.46
CA LYS A 188 -12.41 3.54 -13.56
C LYS A 188 -11.57 2.90 -14.66
N LYS A 189 -10.44 3.53 -15.02
CA LYS A 189 -9.49 2.96 -16.00
C LYS A 189 -8.87 1.67 -15.49
N ILE A 190 -8.50 1.60 -14.20
CA ILE A 190 -7.96 0.40 -13.56
C ILE A 190 -9.00 -0.72 -13.56
N ILE A 191 -10.24 -0.45 -13.16
CA ILE A 191 -11.34 -1.41 -13.13
C ILE A 191 -11.61 -1.95 -14.54
N ASN A 192 -11.72 -1.08 -15.54
CA ASN A 192 -11.95 -1.48 -16.93
C ASN A 192 -10.78 -2.31 -17.50
N ARG A 193 -9.53 -2.00 -17.14
CA ARG A 193 -8.37 -2.82 -17.50
C ARG A 193 -8.44 -4.20 -16.82
N SER A 194 -8.80 -4.25 -15.54
CA SER A 194 -8.91 -5.48 -14.77
C SER A 194 -10.05 -6.38 -15.28
N SER A 195 -11.19 -5.80 -15.67
CA SER A 195 -12.31 -6.55 -16.24
C SER A 195 -11.92 -7.24 -17.55
N LYS A 196 -11.16 -6.56 -18.42
CA LYS A 196 -10.64 -7.14 -19.67
C LYS A 196 -9.67 -8.30 -19.41
N ILE A 197 -8.80 -8.19 -18.40
CA ILE A 197 -7.89 -9.28 -18.03
C ILE A 197 -8.67 -10.49 -17.50
N TYR A 198 -9.76 -10.27 -16.80
CA TYR A 198 -10.66 -11.33 -16.34
C TYR A 198 -11.65 -11.82 -17.39
N ASN A 199 -11.63 -11.28 -18.62
CA ASN A 199 -12.52 -11.64 -19.74
C ASN A 199 -14.01 -11.51 -19.44
N PHE A 200 -14.42 -10.39 -18.84
CA PHE A 200 -15.82 -10.05 -18.69
C PHE A 200 -16.11 -8.58 -18.98
N ASP A 201 -17.37 -8.32 -19.38
CA ASP A 201 -17.83 -6.98 -19.68
C ASP A 201 -18.40 -6.30 -18.45
N ILE A 202 -18.09 -5.02 -18.31
CA ILE A 202 -18.60 -4.14 -17.26
C ILE A 202 -19.06 -2.82 -17.89
N ASP A 203 -20.23 -2.34 -17.51
CA ASP A 203 -20.71 -1.04 -17.99
C ASP A 203 -20.02 0.16 -17.29
N LYS A 204 -20.18 1.34 -17.88
CA LYS A 204 -19.54 2.57 -17.36
C LYS A 204 -20.04 2.99 -15.98
N TYR A 205 -21.31 2.74 -15.70
CA TYR A 205 -21.92 3.08 -14.42
C TYR A 205 -21.40 2.19 -13.31
N SER A 206 -21.36 0.88 -13.56
CA SER A 206 -20.76 -0.09 -12.65
C SER A 206 -19.31 0.21 -12.34
N CYS A 207 -18.49 0.57 -13.36
CA CYS A 207 -17.14 1.06 -13.15
C CYS A 207 -17.08 2.27 -12.22
N TYR A 208 -17.99 3.23 -12.40
CA TYR A 208 -18.07 4.43 -11.56
C TYR A 208 -18.45 4.08 -10.12
N GLN A 209 -19.46 3.24 -9.91
CA GLN A 209 -19.93 2.84 -8.59
C GLN A 209 -18.86 2.10 -7.78
N ILE A 210 -18.11 1.22 -8.45
CA ILE A 210 -16.97 0.54 -7.82
C ILE A 210 -15.86 1.53 -7.50
N ALA A 211 -15.50 2.41 -8.45
CA ALA A 211 -14.44 3.40 -8.26
C ALA A 211 -14.75 4.36 -7.10
N LYS A 212 -15.99 4.86 -7.02
CA LYS A 212 -16.46 5.75 -5.95
C LYS A 212 -16.26 5.13 -4.56
N ARG A 213 -16.51 3.82 -4.42
CA ARG A 213 -16.42 3.08 -3.15
C ARG A 213 -15.04 2.47 -2.86
N SER A 214 -14.08 2.68 -3.77
CA SER A 214 -12.72 2.07 -3.66
C SER A 214 -11.75 2.85 -2.78
N ARG A 215 -12.19 3.85 -2.05
CA ARG A 215 -11.38 4.65 -1.10
C ARG A 215 -10.11 5.26 -1.72
N GLY A 216 -10.10 5.47 -3.04
CA GLY A 216 -8.91 5.97 -3.75
C GLY A 216 -7.80 4.93 -3.94
N THR A 217 -8.06 3.63 -3.74
CA THR A 217 -7.01 2.60 -3.80
C THR A 217 -7.30 1.52 -4.85
N PRO A 218 -6.33 1.21 -5.73
CA PRO A 218 -6.47 0.15 -6.72
C PRO A 218 -6.74 -1.24 -6.14
N ARG A 219 -6.20 -1.53 -4.94
CA ARG A 219 -6.41 -2.82 -4.26
C ARG A 219 -7.87 -3.04 -3.91
N ILE A 220 -8.52 -2.05 -3.30
CA ILE A 220 -9.95 -2.12 -2.96
C ILE A 220 -10.79 -2.19 -4.23
N ALA A 221 -10.46 -1.38 -5.25
CA ALA A 221 -11.15 -1.42 -6.54
C ALA A 221 -11.16 -2.83 -7.16
N ASN A 222 -10.02 -3.50 -7.17
CA ASN A 222 -9.88 -4.86 -7.70
C ASN A 222 -10.60 -5.91 -6.82
N ARG A 223 -10.59 -5.74 -5.49
CA ARG A 223 -11.35 -6.63 -4.58
C ARG A 223 -12.85 -6.52 -4.81
N LEU A 224 -13.37 -5.29 -4.86
CA LEU A 224 -14.79 -5.05 -5.13
C LEU A 224 -15.19 -5.62 -6.50
N LEU A 225 -14.38 -5.36 -7.53
CA LEU A 225 -14.61 -5.90 -8.87
C LEU A 225 -14.66 -7.42 -8.86
N LYS A 226 -13.77 -8.09 -8.12
CA LYS A 226 -13.75 -9.55 -8.00
C LYS A 226 -15.04 -10.06 -7.35
N ARG A 227 -15.47 -9.45 -6.24
CA ARG A 227 -16.72 -9.87 -5.56
C ARG A 227 -17.95 -9.64 -6.43
N ILE A 228 -18.06 -8.49 -7.08
CA ILE A 228 -19.17 -8.21 -8.01
C ILE A 228 -19.17 -9.20 -9.18
N ARG A 229 -17.99 -9.60 -9.68
CA ARG A 229 -17.88 -10.67 -10.68
C ARG A 229 -18.43 -12.00 -10.17
N ASP A 230 -18.15 -12.36 -8.91
CA ASP A 230 -18.66 -13.60 -8.31
C ASP A 230 -20.20 -13.58 -8.28
N TYR A 231 -20.82 -12.45 -7.90
CA TYR A 231 -22.27 -12.26 -8.00
C TYR A 231 -22.77 -12.35 -9.46
N ALA A 232 -22.07 -11.72 -10.40
CA ALA A 232 -22.45 -11.75 -11.81
C ALA A 232 -22.45 -13.16 -12.39
N GLN A 233 -21.47 -13.98 -12.04
CA GLN A 233 -21.40 -15.38 -12.50
C GLN A 233 -22.59 -16.21 -12.02
N VAL A 234 -23.06 -15.99 -10.80
CA VAL A 234 -24.16 -16.77 -10.20
C VAL A 234 -25.52 -16.22 -10.62
N GLN A 235 -25.68 -14.90 -10.70
CA GLN A 235 -27.00 -14.27 -10.83
C GLN A 235 -27.30 -13.68 -12.20
N ASN A 236 -26.27 -13.40 -13.05
CA ASN A 236 -26.46 -12.66 -14.29
C ASN A 236 -25.57 -13.17 -15.45
N ASN A 237 -25.35 -14.48 -15.54
CA ASN A 237 -24.56 -15.10 -16.62
C ASN A 237 -23.23 -14.40 -16.92
N GLY A 238 -22.56 -13.90 -15.89
CA GLY A 238 -21.25 -13.25 -15.98
C GLY A 238 -21.28 -11.78 -16.45
N LYS A 239 -22.44 -11.17 -16.64
CA LYS A 239 -22.55 -9.76 -17.05
C LYS A 239 -22.67 -8.85 -15.82
N ILE A 240 -21.83 -7.81 -15.77
CA ILE A 240 -21.89 -6.79 -14.71
C ILE A 240 -22.61 -5.56 -15.25
N ASN A 241 -23.78 -5.29 -14.69
CA ASN A 241 -24.59 -4.11 -14.97
C ASN A 241 -24.87 -3.31 -13.69
N GLU A 242 -25.49 -2.13 -13.85
CA GLU A 242 -25.82 -1.20 -12.77
C GLU A 242 -26.58 -1.87 -11.63
N GLU A 243 -27.69 -2.54 -11.93
CA GLU A 243 -28.56 -3.16 -10.94
C GLU A 243 -27.83 -4.22 -10.10
N LEU A 244 -27.14 -5.14 -10.78
CA LEU A 244 -26.33 -6.15 -10.12
C LEU A 244 -25.24 -5.52 -9.24
N THR A 245 -24.58 -4.47 -9.75
CA THR A 245 -23.50 -3.80 -9.01
C THR A 245 -24.01 -3.17 -7.72
N ILE A 246 -25.13 -2.46 -7.77
CA ILE A 246 -25.73 -1.84 -6.58
C ILE A 246 -26.18 -2.94 -5.60
N ASN A 247 -26.89 -3.96 -6.08
CA ASN A 247 -27.36 -5.06 -5.24
C ASN A 247 -26.20 -5.81 -4.58
N SER A 248 -25.12 -6.05 -5.31
CA SER A 248 -23.92 -6.70 -4.77
C SER A 248 -23.23 -5.84 -3.71
N LEU A 249 -23.07 -4.53 -3.95
CA LEU A 249 -22.46 -3.62 -2.98
C LEU A 249 -23.28 -3.50 -1.70
N ASN A 250 -24.61 -3.45 -1.82
CA ASN A 250 -25.53 -3.47 -0.67
C ASN A 250 -25.43 -4.79 0.10
N ALA A 251 -25.39 -5.94 -0.59
CA ALA A 251 -25.20 -7.24 0.04
C ALA A 251 -23.85 -7.37 0.76
N LEU A 252 -22.81 -6.66 0.27
CA LEU A 252 -21.50 -6.54 0.91
C LEU A 252 -21.46 -5.48 2.02
N GLN A 253 -22.60 -4.82 2.30
CA GLN A 253 -22.73 -3.77 3.32
C GLN A 253 -21.75 -2.60 3.10
N ILE A 254 -21.56 -2.18 1.85
CA ILE A 254 -20.72 -1.05 1.47
C ILE A 254 -21.64 0.07 0.97
N ASP A 255 -21.67 1.17 1.69
CA ASP A 255 -22.51 2.32 1.39
C ASP A 255 -22.02 3.14 0.18
N GLU A 256 -22.74 4.19 -0.16
CA GLU A 256 -22.39 5.08 -1.26
C GLU A 256 -21.08 5.86 -1.05
N SER A 257 -20.66 6.05 0.17
CA SER A 257 -19.41 6.70 0.56
C SER A 257 -18.24 5.72 0.67
N GLY A 258 -18.45 4.41 0.44
CA GLY A 258 -17.45 3.39 0.60
C GLY A 258 -17.17 3.06 2.07
N LEU A 259 -18.12 3.32 2.97
CA LEU A 259 -18.02 2.91 4.37
C LEU A 259 -18.58 1.48 4.53
N ASP A 260 -17.92 0.69 5.37
CA ASP A 260 -18.35 -0.64 5.76
C ASP A 260 -18.91 -0.68 7.20
N ASN A 261 -19.29 -1.86 7.64
CA ASN A 261 -19.86 -2.06 8.97
C ASN A 261 -18.92 -1.60 10.11
N ILE A 262 -17.61 -1.77 9.95
CA ILE A 262 -16.65 -1.34 11.00
C ILE A 262 -16.52 0.17 11.03
N ASP A 263 -16.49 0.83 9.86
CA ASP A 263 -16.54 2.30 9.81
C ASP A 263 -17.77 2.83 10.52
N TYR A 264 -18.94 2.25 10.25
CA TYR A 264 -20.18 2.61 10.94
C TYR A 264 -20.08 2.43 12.45
N LYS A 265 -19.54 1.31 12.94
CA LYS A 265 -19.33 1.09 14.38
C LYS A 265 -18.40 2.16 14.99
N ILE A 266 -17.33 2.55 14.29
CA ILE A 266 -16.42 3.63 14.74
C ILE A 266 -17.18 4.95 14.83
N LEU A 267 -17.91 5.32 13.76
CA LEU A 267 -18.66 6.58 13.72
C LEU A 267 -19.78 6.61 14.77
N GLU A 268 -20.55 5.54 14.92
CA GLU A 268 -21.60 5.42 15.93
C GLU A 268 -21.02 5.50 17.35
N CYS A 269 -19.88 4.87 17.59
CA CYS A 269 -19.19 4.98 18.87
C CYS A 269 -18.87 6.44 19.17
N LEU A 270 -18.26 7.17 18.25
CA LEU A 270 -17.87 8.56 18.45
C LEU A 270 -19.07 9.51 18.51
N VAL A 271 -20.09 9.33 17.69
CA VAL A 271 -21.26 10.20 17.58
C VAL A 271 -22.27 9.89 18.68
N LYS A 272 -22.77 8.66 18.74
CA LYS A 272 -23.89 8.30 19.64
C LYS A 272 -23.42 8.10 21.09
N ARG A 273 -22.29 7.39 21.30
CA ARG A 273 -21.84 7.04 22.64
C ARG A 273 -21.08 8.17 23.32
N TYR A 274 -20.25 8.90 22.57
CA TYR A 274 -19.40 9.96 23.11
C TYR A 274 -19.80 11.37 22.67
N SER A 275 -20.91 11.53 21.93
CA SER A 275 -21.48 12.82 21.52
C SER A 275 -20.45 13.74 20.84
N GLY A 276 -19.58 13.17 20.01
CA GLY A 276 -18.53 13.90 19.30
C GLY A 276 -17.36 14.37 20.16
N ARG A 277 -17.26 13.99 21.43
CA ARG A 277 -16.10 14.32 22.27
C ARG A 277 -14.85 13.54 21.82
N PRO A 278 -13.63 14.07 22.03
CA PRO A 278 -12.41 13.33 21.76
C PRO A 278 -12.31 12.05 22.58
N VAL A 279 -12.00 10.93 21.92
CA VAL A 279 -11.91 9.58 22.51
C VAL A 279 -10.59 8.95 22.16
N GLY A 280 -9.92 8.33 23.13
CA GLY A 280 -8.68 7.58 22.91
C GLY A 280 -8.90 6.37 22.00
N LEU A 281 -7.90 6.02 21.19
CA LEU A 281 -7.97 4.90 20.24
C LEU A 281 -8.31 3.57 20.91
N GLU A 282 -7.68 3.27 22.06
CA GLU A 282 -7.93 2.04 22.81
C GLU A 282 -9.39 1.96 23.31
N THR A 283 -9.97 3.10 23.72
CA THR A 283 -11.36 3.17 24.17
C THR A 283 -12.33 2.87 23.01
N ILE A 284 -12.02 3.38 21.81
CA ILE A 284 -12.81 3.06 20.60
C ILE A 284 -12.69 1.57 20.30
N ALA A 285 -11.46 1.04 20.29
CA ALA A 285 -11.15 -0.35 20.00
C ALA A 285 -11.94 -1.32 20.90
N ILE A 286 -11.88 -1.12 22.22
CA ILE A 286 -12.64 -1.90 23.20
C ILE A 286 -14.15 -1.75 22.96
N SER A 287 -14.60 -0.53 22.64
CA SER A 287 -16.04 -0.25 22.47
C SER A 287 -16.68 -0.97 21.28
N ILE A 288 -15.92 -1.20 20.22
CA ILE A 288 -16.41 -1.85 18.98
C ILE A 288 -15.94 -3.30 18.83
N GLY A 289 -15.07 -3.78 19.74
CA GLY A 289 -14.52 -5.14 19.71
C GLY A 289 -13.48 -5.36 18.61
N GLU A 290 -12.63 -4.35 18.31
CA GLU A 290 -11.57 -4.43 17.31
C GLU A 290 -10.21 -4.07 17.94
N GLU A 291 -9.11 -4.45 17.30
CA GLU A 291 -7.76 -4.09 17.75
C GLU A 291 -7.43 -2.63 17.43
N SER A 292 -6.76 -1.91 18.36
CA SER A 292 -6.35 -0.51 18.16
C SER A 292 -5.51 -0.30 16.91
N ILE A 293 -4.54 -1.20 16.65
CA ILE A 293 -3.69 -1.15 15.45
C ILE A 293 -4.52 -1.32 14.18
N THR A 294 -5.52 -2.18 14.21
CA THR A 294 -6.42 -2.39 13.06
C THR A 294 -7.21 -1.13 12.74
N ILE A 295 -7.74 -0.46 13.76
CA ILE A 295 -8.45 0.82 13.55
C ILE A 295 -7.49 1.88 13.00
N GLU A 296 -6.31 2.05 13.60
CA GLU A 296 -5.33 3.08 13.20
C GLU A 296 -4.78 2.88 11.78
N ASP A 297 -4.51 1.63 11.41
CA ASP A 297 -3.85 1.33 10.13
C ASP A 297 -4.84 1.15 8.96
N LEU A 298 -6.09 0.71 9.22
CA LEU A 298 -7.02 0.32 8.16
C LEU A 298 -8.21 1.26 7.96
N TYR A 299 -8.81 1.72 9.05
CA TYR A 299 -10.08 2.48 8.99
C TYR A 299 -9.86 3.98 9.15
N GLU A 300 -9.07 4.38 10.14
CA GLU A 300 -8.82 5.78 10.46
C GLU A 300 -8.27 6.61 9.29
N PRO A 301 -7.30 6.12 8.46
CA PRO A 301 -6.75 6.93 7.37
C PRO A 301 -7.81 7.39 6.37
N TYR A 302 -8.77 6.52 6.04
CA TYR A 302 -9.86 6.85 5.14
C TYR A 302 -10.86 7.80 5.81
N LEU A 303 -11.26 7.53 7.04
CA LEU A 303 -12.21 8.36 7.79
C LEU A 303 -11.67 9.78 8.03
N VAL A 304 -10.36 9.91 8.29
CA VAL A 304 -9.69 11.23 8.41
C VAL A 304 -9.61 11.92 7.06
N LYS A 305 -9.17 11.24 6.01
CA LYS A 305 -9.07 11.78 4.65
C LYS A 305 -10.41 12.32 4.16
N GLU A 306 -11.48 11.57 4.38
CA GLU A 306 -12.83 11.97 3.98
C GLU A 306 -13.47 12.98 4.94
N GLY A 307 -12.79 13.30 6.06
CA GLY A 307 -13.26 14.28 7.02
C GLY A 307 -14.43 13.82 7.88
N TYR A 308 -14.59 12.52 8.11
CA TYR A 308 -15.55 11.99 9.08
C TYR A 308 -15.03 12.10 10.52
N ILE A 309 -13.73 11.91 10.71
CA ILE A 309 -13.09 12.04 12.01
C ILE A 309 -11.86 12.94 11.90
N GLU A 310 -11.44 13.49 13.01
CA GLU A 310 -10.20 14.26 13.14
C GLU A 310 -9.37 13.77 14.32
N ARG A 311 -8.03 13.88 14.19
CA ARG A 311 -7.09 13.61 15.26
C ARG A 311 -6.87 14.85 16.10
N THR A 312 -7.04 14.71 17.40
CA THR A 312 -6.76 15.77 18.38
C THR A 312 -5.72 15.28 19.40
N PRO A 313 -5.07 16.17 20.15
CA PRO A 313 -4.16 15.75 21.24
C PRO A 313 -4.83 14.86 22.32
N ARG A 314 -6.17 14.91 22.44
CA ARG A 314 -6.95 14.14 23.40
C ARG A 314 -7.55 12.85 22.81
N GLY A 315 -7.34 12.58 21.53
CA GLY A 315 -7.88 11.41 20.83
C GLY A 315 -8.58 11.74 19.52
N ARG A 316 -9.49 10.86 19.10
CA ARG A 316 -10.26 10.97 17.85
C ARG A 316 -11.60 11.63 18.13
N ARG A 317 -12.02 12.54 17.27
CA ARG A 317 -13.29 13.25 17.36
C ARG A 317 -14.09 13.12 16.07
N ALA A 318 -15.41 12.89 16.19
CA ALA A 318 -16.31 12.93 15.04
C ALA A 318 -16.52 14.38 14.58
N THR A 319 -16.54 14.57 13.27
CA THR A 319 -16.83 15.87 12.64
C THR A 319 -18.31 16.02 12.36
N LYS A 320 -18.75 17.22 11.98
CA LYS A 320 -20.11 17.49 11.51
C LYS A 320 -20.56 16.51 10.42
N LYS A 321 -19.67 16.18 9.47
CA LYS A 321 -19.94 15.23 8.39
C LYS A 321 -20.31 13.84 8.91
N ALA A 322 -19.68 13.39 10.00
CA ALA A 322 -20.03 12.09 10.62
C ALA A 322 -21.44 12.09 11.22
N PHE A 323 -21.84 13.19 11.86
CA PHE A 323 -23.20 13.34 12.39
C PHE A 323 -24.23 13.35 11.27
N GLU A 324 -24.02 14.17 10.22
CA GLU A 324 -24.89 14.24 9.04
C GLU A 324 -25.03 12.87 8.36
N HIS A 325 -23.92 12.11 8.23
CA HIS A 325 -23.91 10.78 7.63
C HIS A 325 -24.74 9.74 8.41
N LEU A 326 -24.73 9.84 9.73
CA LEU A 326 -25.54 8.98 10.62
C LEU A 326 -26.98 9.51 10.83
N GLY A 327 -27.33 10.67 10.27
CA GLY A 327 -28.64 11.31 10.49
C GLY A 327 -28.82 11.88 11.90
N GLU A 328 -27.72 12.22 12.59
CA GLU A 328 -27.73 12.74 13.94
C GLU A 328 -27.47 14.26 13.97
N GLU A 329 -28.04 14.96 14.95
CA GLU A 329 -27.82 16.41 15.09
C GLU A 329 -26.41 16.72 15.62
N TYR A 330 -25.71 17.60 14.94
CA TYR A 330 -24.41 18.10 15.38
C TYR A 330 -24.62 19.29 16.34
N MET A 331 -24.25 19.15 17.59
CA MET A 331 -24.22 20.24 18.56
C MET A 331 -22.79 20.79 18.66
N ASP A 332 -22.58 21.99 18.15
CA ASP A 332 -21.31 22.71 18.32
C ASP A 332 -21.14 23.04 19.82
N LYS A 333 -20.16 22.41 20.48
CA LYS A 333 -19.87 22.60 21.91
C LYS A 333 -18.50 23.19 22.13
#